data_0cde6cfcc550b0c2a7e7b9b5de31c7df
#
_entry.id   0cde6cfcc550b0c2a7e7b9b5de31c7df
#
_cell.length_a   1.000
_cell.length_b   1.000
_cell.length_c   1.000
_cell.angle_alpha   90.00
_cell.angle_beta   90.00
_cell.angle_gamma   90.00
#
_symmetry.space_group_name_H-M   'P 1'
#
loop_
_entity.id
_entity.type
_entity.pdbx_description
1 polymer ?
#
loop_
_entity_poly.entity_id
_entity_poly.type
_entity_poly.pdbx_seq_one_letter_code
_entity_poly.pdbx_strand_id
1 'polypeptide(L)'
;MTREQRMTEVFVEVADSLIDDFDLIDFLQQLSVRCMELLNVAAVGILLADVRGSLQTMAASDEHTRLLELFALQHDQGPCVECYKSGAAHTDIDLRDPQMTADWPQFAARAVATGFVTANALPLRLRGRVIGAVGLFQTDPAPLTAEDLTLAQALADVATIAILQQRTLDHSQIERAQLQTALTSRIVLEQAKGILAERWHVSVDVAFAAFRSYARANQRQLAQLAREIADGTFDTTAIADPNLPTHPKPRS
;
A
#
# COMPACT_ATOMS: atom_id res chain seq x y z
N MET A 1 -36.36 0.31 -9.00
CA MET A 1 -35.21 1.24 -9.13
C MET A 1 -34.70 1.14 -10.55
N THR A 2 -34.51 2.24 -11.24
CA THR A 2 -33.92 2.24 -12.58
C THR A 2 -32.40 2.03 -12.48
N ARG A 3 -31.74 1.62 -13.58
CA ARG A 3 -30.28 1.49 -13.65
C ARG A 3 -29.58 2.82 -13.32
N GLU A 4 -30.11 3.93 -13.80
CA GLU A 4 -29.60 5.29 -13.55
C GLU A 4 -29.67 5.67 -12.06
N GLN A 5 -30.74 5.30 -11.37
CA GLN A 5 -30.85 5.53 -9.93
C GLN A 5 -29.79 4.74 -9.15
N ARG A 6 -29.59 3.47 -9.49
CA ARG A 6 -28.55 2.63 -8.87
C ARG A 6 -27.15 3.16 -9.13
N MET A 7 -26.89 3.63 -10.36
CA MET A 7 -25.61 4.27 -10.68
C MET A 7 -25.35 5.49 -9.80
N THR A 8 -26.35 6.36 -9.67
CA THR A 8 -26.23 7.58 -8.84
C THR A 8 -25.94 7.23 -7.39
N GLU A 9 -26.64 6.23 -6.83
CA GLU A 9 -26.41 5.75 -5.46
C GLU A 9 -24.99 5.23 -5.26
N VAL A 10 -24.49 4.40 -6.17
CA VAL A 10 -23.12 3.86 -6.09
C VAL A 10 -22.07 4.97 -6.16
N PHE A 11 -22.25 5.97 -7.03
CA PHE A 11 -21.33 7.10 -7.10
C PHE A 11 -21.36 7.97 -5.84
N VAL A 12 -22.53 8.14 -5.21
CA VAL A 12 -22.66 8.85 -3.93
C VAL A 12 -21.99 8.05 -2.80
N GLU A 13 -22.28 6.74 -2.69
CA GLU A 13 -21.64 5.86 -1.70
C GLU A 13 -20.10 5.86 -1.84
N VAL A 14 -19.61 5.80 -3.08
CA VAL A 14 -18.18 5.87 -3.37
C VAL A 14 -17.58 7.21 -2.96
N ALA A 15 -18.29 8.32 -3.21
CA ALA A 15 -17.85 9.65 -2.81
C ALA A 15 -17.85 9.82 -1.29
N ASP A 16 -18.86 9.32 -0.60
CA ASP A 16 -18.98 9.38 0.86
C ASP A 16 -17.90 8.52 1.55
N SER A 17 -17.60 7.35 1.00
CA SER A 17 -16.57 6.46 1.55
C SER A 17 -15.15 7.05 1.49
N LEU A 18 -14.92 8.12 0.71
CA LEU A 18 -13.63 8.79 0.62
C LEU A 18 -13.40 9.86 1.70
N ILE A 19 -14.38 10.14 2.56
CA ILE A 19 -14.35 11.30 3.45
C ILE A 19 -13.90 10.98 4.88
N ASP A 20 -14.32 9.84 5.47
CA ASP A 20 -14.04 9.47 6.86
C ASP A 20 -13.54 8.02 7.00
N ASP A 21 -12.50 7.79 7.81
CA ASP A 21 -11.89 6.48 8.17
C ASP A 21 -11.81 5.48 6.99
N PHE A 22 -11.28 5.94 5.86
CA PHE A 22 -11.24 5.22 4.60
C PHE A 22 -10.37 3.96 4.68
N ASP A 23 -11.00 2.79 4.67
CA ASP A 23 -10.33 1.51 4.45
C ASP A 23 -10.34 1.14 2.97
N LEU A 24 -9.19 1.18 2.32
CA LEU A 24 -9.05 0.89 0.90
C LEU A 24 -9.50 -0.53 0.54
N ILE A 25 -9.24 -1.51 1.41
CA ILE A 25 -9.57 -2.92 1.12
C ILE A 25 -11.10 -3.10 1.18
N ASP A 26 -11.73 -2.55 2.21
CA ASP A 26 -13.19 -2.59 2.35
C ASP A 26 -13.88 -1.87 1.19
N PHE A 27 -13.38 -0.68 0.83
CA PHE A 27 -13.87 0.06 -0.33
C PHE A 27 -13.79 -0.74 -1.64
N LEU A 28 -12.64 -1.36 -1.93
CA LEU A 28 -12.46 -2.14 -3.17
C LEU A 28 -13.33 -3.40 -3.16
N GLN A 29 -13.53 -4.00 -1.98
CA GLN A 29 -14.43 -5.14 -1.83
C GLN A 29 -15.89 -4.75 -2.12
N GLN A 30 -16.37 -3.65 -1.54
CA GLN A 30 -17.71 -3.11 -1.82
C GLN A 30 -17.86 -2.74 -3.29
N LEU A 31 -16.86 -2.06 -3.87
CA LEU A 31 -16.87 -1.69 -5.28
C LEU A 31 -16.97 -2.93 -6.19
N SER A 32 -16.27 -4.03 -5.86
CA SER A 32 -16.36 -5.26 -6.65
C SER A 32 -17.78 -5.83 -6.66
N VAL A 33 -18.47 -5.81 -5.52
CA VAL A 33 -19.89 -6.23 -5.42
C VAL A 33 -20.80 -5.31 -6.21
N ARG A 34 -20.61 -3.98 -6.11
CA ARG A 34 -21.41 -3.01 -6.87
C ARG A 34 -21.19 -3.13 -8.38
N CYS A 35 -19.97 -3.40 -8.81
CA CYS A 35 -19.67 -3.70 -10.22
C CYS A 35 -20.47 -4.92 -10.71
N MET A 36 -20.52 -6.01 -9.93
CA MET A 36 -21.33 -7.18 -10.29
C MET A 36 -22.79 -6.83 -10.50
N GLU A 37 -23.39 -6.09 -9.55
CA GLU A 37 -24.82 -5.72 -9.59
C GLU A 37 -25.15 -4.79 -10.77
N LEU A 38 -24.29 -3.80 -11.04
CA LEU A 38 -24.53 -2.78 -12.07
C LEU A 38 -24.30 -3.31 -13.49
N LEU A 39 -23.28 -4.17 -13.65
CA LEU A 39 -22.88 -4.70 -14.96
C LEU A 39 -23.48 -6.07 -15.25
N ASN A 40 -24.19 -6.65 -14.28
CA ASN A 40 -24.75 -8.00 -14.35
C ASN A 40 -23.69 -9.04 -14.76
N VAL A 41 -22.50 -8.96 -14.16
CA VAL A 41 -21.41 -9.92 -14.36
C VAL A 41 -21.39 -10.92 -13.21
N ALA A 42 -20.87 -12.13 -13.47
CA ALA A 42 -20.85 -13.20 -12.48
C ALA A 42 -19.81 -12.97 -11.38
N ALA A 43 -18.68 -12.34 -11.72
CA ALA A 43 -17.60 -12.09 -10.76
C ALA A 43 -16.71 -10.91 -11.18
N VAL A 44 -16.06 -10.32 -10.17
CA VAL A 44 -15.15 -9.17 -10.33
C VAL A 44 -13.91 -9.41 -9.49
N GLY A 45 -12.73 -9.19 -10.10
CA GLY A 45 -11.42 -9.22 -9.42
C GLY A 45 -10.69 -7.89 -9.62
N ILE A 46 -9.98 -7.42 -8.60
CA ILE A 46 -9.18 -6.19 -8.65
C ILE A 46 -7.74 -6.50 -8.28
N LEU A 47 -6.84 -6.23 -9.23
CA LEU A 47 -5.40 -6.37 -9.08
C LEU A 47 -4.74 -5.00 -9.00
N LEU A 48 -3.81 -4.81 -8.07
CA LEU A 48 -3.00 -3.59 -7.96
C LEU A 48 -1.51 -3.90 -7.97
N ALA A 49 -0.75 -3.05 -8.63
CA ALA A 49 0.70 -3.09 -8.58
C ALA A 49 1.22 -2.44 -7.30
N ASP A 50 2.17 -3.09 -6.65
CA ASP A 50 2.94 -2.51 -5.55
C ASP A 50 3.98 -1.48 -6.07
N VAL A 51 4.80 -0.95 -5.16
CA VAL A 51 5.85 0.03 -5.50
C VAL A 51 6.95 -0.53 -6.42
N ARG A 52 7.05 -1.86 -6.52
CA ARG A 52 8.00 -2.57 -7.39
C ARG A 52 7.40 -2.98 -8.72
N GLY A 53 6.11 -2.70 -8.93
CA GLY A 53 5.37 -3.09 -10.13
C GLY A 53 4.83 -4.53 -10.10
N SER A 54 4.92 -5.23 -8.97
CA SER A 54 4.37 -6.58 -8.82
C SER A 54 2.88 -6.51 -8.52
N LEU A 55 2.07 -7.20 -9.32
CA LEU A 55 0.63 -7.26 -9.12
C LEU A 55 0.26 -8.10 -7.90
N GLN A 56 -0.76 -7.66 -7.18
CA GLN A 56 -1.36 -8.35 -6.04
C GLN A 56 -2.88 -8.28 -6.14
N THR A 57 -3.57 -9.35 -5.70
CA THR A 57 -5.03 -9.37 -5.60
C THR A 57 -5.46 -8.55 -4.38
N MET A 58 -6.21 -7.47 -4.61
CA MET A 58 -6.68 -6.57 -3.55
C MET A 58 -8.11 -6.84 -3.13
N ALA A 59 -8.98 -7.14 -4.10
CA ALA A 59 -10.37 -7.49 -3.85
C ALA A 59 -10.85 -8.50 -4.89
N ALA A 60 -11.83 -9.31 -4.52
CA ALA A 60 -12.54 -10.20 -5.40
C ALA A 60 -13.96 -10.41 -4.87
N SER A 61 -14.92 -10.52 -5.76
CA SER A 61 -16.34 -10.68 -5.40
C SER A 61 -16.62 -11.98 -4.64
N ASP A 62 -15.79 -13.00 -4.85
CA ASP A 62 -15.91 -14.32 -4.24
C ASP A 62 -14.55 -15.04 -4.17
N GLU A 63 -14.51 -16.15 -3.42
CA GLU A 63 -13.28 -16.91 -3.20
C GLU A 63 -12.76 -17.61 -4.48
N HIS A 64 -13.63 -18.05 -5.38
CA HIS A 64 -13.21 -18.71 -6.62
C HIS A 64 -12.48 -17.71 -7.53
N THR A 65 -13.01 -16.50 -7.63
CA THR A 65 -12.39 -15.40 -8.37
C THR A 65 -11.05 -15.02 -7.75
N ARG A 66 -10.96 -14.94 -6.43
CA ARG A 66 -9.72 -14.68 -5.72
C ARG A 66 -8.65 -15.73 -6.03
N LEU A 67 -9.02 -17.01 -6.01
CA LEU A 67 -8.10 -18.11 -6.32
C LEU A 67 -7.69 -18.11 -7.80
N LEU A 68 -8.60 -17.74 -8.71
CA LEU A 68 -8.31 -17.61 -10.13
C LEU A 68 -7.29 -16.48 -10.39
N GLU A 69 -7.47 -15.32 -9.76
CA GLU A 69 -6.54 -14.21 -9.88
C GLU A 69 -5.17 -14.51 -9.26
N LEU A 70 -5.13 -15.21 -8.12
CA LEU A 70 -3.87 -15.69 -7.54
C LEU A 70 -3.15 -16.66 -8.48
N PHE A 71 -3.89 -17.55 -9.16
CA PHE A 71 -3.33 -18.45 -10.16
C PHE A 71 -2.77 -17.66 -11.35
N ALA A 72 -3.49 -16.63 -11.82
CA ALA A 72 -3.03 -15.73 -12.88
C ALA A 72 -1.68 -15.09 -12.53
N LEU A 73 -1.56 -14.57 -11.31
CA LEU A 73 -0.32 -13.93 -10.83
C LEU A 73 0.84 -14.92 -10.70
N GLN A 74 0.58 -16.14 -10.22
CA GLN A 74 1.63 -17.18 -10.08
C GLN A 74 2.21 -17.61 -11.42
N HIS A 75 1.42 -17.60 -12.48
CA HIS A 75 1.82 -18.05 -13.82
C HIS A 75 2.12 -16.89 -14.78
N ASP A 76 1.95 -15.64 -14.31
CA ASP A 76 2.06 -14.43 -15.13
C ASP A 76 1.15 -14.47 -16.37
N GLN A 77 -0.05 -15.04 -16.22
CA GLN A 77 -1.02 -15.28 -17.29
C GLN A 77 -2.39 -14.71 -16.93
N GLY A 78 -3.14 -14.29 -17.97
CA GLY A 78 -4.54 -13.89 -17.85
C GLY A 78 -4.81 -12.45 -18.28
N PRO A 79 -6.09 -12.12 -18.51
CA PRO A 79 -6.50 -10.85 -19.08
C PRO A 79 -6.12 -9.64 -18.23
N CYS A 80 -6.20 -9.74 -16.90
CA CYS A 80 -5.81 -8.66 -15.99
C CYS A 80 -4.30 -8.39 -16.00
N VAL A 81 -3.50 -9.44 -16.08
CA VAL A 81 -2.03 -9.34 -16.18
C VAL A 81 -1.64 -8.66 -17.48
N GLU A 82 -2.24 -9.07 -18.59
CA GLU A 82 -1.98 -8.49 -19.91
C GLU A 82 -2.47 -7.03 -20.00
N CYS A 83 -3.66 -6.76 -19.46
CA CYS A 83 -4.20 -5.41 -19.35
C CYS A 83 -3.28 -4.46 -18.59
N TYR A 84 -2.70 -4.92 -17.47
CA TYR A 84 -1.73 -4.13 -16.72
C TYR A 84 -0.45 -3.86 -17.51
N LYS A 85 0.08 -4.88 -18.20
CA LYS A 85 1.32 -4.78 -19.00
C LYS A 85 1.15 -3.88 -20.22
N SER A 86 0.04 -4.05 -20.95
CA SER A 86 -0.23 -3.27 -22.19
C SER A 86 -0.80 -1.88 -21.90
N GLY A 87 -1.47 -1.71 -20.78
CA GLY A 87 -2.24 -0.50 -20.45
C GLY A 87 -3.52 -0.34 -21.27
N ALA A 88 -3.88 -1.34 -22.06
CA ALA A 88 -5.07 -1.38 -22.90
C ALA A 88 -6.15 -2.27 -22.28
N ALA A 89 -7.41 -1.93 -22.53
CA ALA A 89 -8.52 -2.81 -22.18
C ALA A 89 -8.51 -4.05 -23.09
N HIS A 90 -8.79 -5.20 -22.49
CA HIS A 90 -9.01 -6.47 -23.20
C HIS A 90 -10.45 -6.89 -22.92
N THR A 91 -11.29 -6.83 -23.95
CA THR A 91 -12.74 -7.06 -23.82
C THR A 91 -13.22 -8.18 -24.71
N ASP A 92 -14.39 -8.73 -24.37
CA ASP A 92 -15.08 -9.76 -25.14
C ASP A 92 -14.25 -11.02 -25.41
N ILE A 93 -13.47 -11.43 -24.41
CA ILE A 93 -12.60 -12.59 -24.51
C ILE A 93 -13.43 -13.86 -24.26
N ASP A 94 -13.63 -14.70 -25.27
CA ASP A 94 -14.16 -16.06 -25.08
C ASP A 94 -13.03 -16.94 -24.51
N LEU A 95 -13.17 -17.34 -23.25
CA LEU A 95 -12.17 -18.16 -22.55
C LEU A 95 -12.05 -19.59 -23.12
N ARG A 96 -13.00 -20.01 -23.96
CA ARG A 96 -13.01 -21.33 -24.63
C ARG A 96 -12.35 -21.27 -25.99
N ASP A 97 -12.08 -20.07 -26.54
CA ASP A 97 -11.43 -19.90 -27.83
C ASP A 97 -9.89 -19.97 -27.66
N PRO A 98 -9.24 -21.03 -28.20
CA PRO A 98 -7.79 -21.16 -28.11
C PRO A 98 -7.01 -20.06 -28.83
N GLN A 99 -7.61 -19.36 -29.80
CA GLN A 99 -6.96 -18.26 -30.49
C GLN A 99 -6.94 -17.00 -29.62
N MET A 100 -8.02 -16.71 -28.90
CA MET A 100 -8.12 -15.59 -27.99
C MET A 100 -7.28 -15.78 -26.71
N THR A 101 -7.05 -17.04 -26.32
CA THR A 101 -6.36 -17.41 -25.08
C THR A 101 -4.96 -17.98 -25.31
N ALA A 102 -4.39 -17.81 -26.52
CA ALA A 102 -3.10 -18.40 -26.92
C ALA A 102 -1.94 -18.05 -25.98
N ASP A 103 -1.92 -16.83 -25.46
CA ASP A 103 -0.86 -16.35 -24.58
C ASP A 103 -1.01 -16.81 -23.11
N TRP A 104 -2.20 -17.30 -22.72
CA TRP A 104 -2.49 -17.71 -21.33
C TRP A 104 -3.43 -18.92 -21.24
N PRO A 105 -3.05 -20.06 -21.86
CA PRO A 105 -3.90 -21.24 -21.97
C PRO A 105 -4.19 -21.91 -20.62
N GLN A 106 -3.29 -21.81 -19.64
CA GLN A 106 -3.49 -22.37 -18.31
C GLN A 106 -4.52 -21.59 -17.51
N PHE A 107 -4.49 -20.25 -17.60
CA PHE A 107 -5.50 -19.39 -17.01
C PHE A 107 -6.88 -19.70 -17.61
N ALA A 108 -6.99 -19.74 -18.93
CA ALA A 108 -8.25 -20.00 -19.63
C ALA A 108 -8.85 -21.36 -19.22
N ALA A 109 -8.03 -22.41 -19.20
CA ALA A 109 -8.49 -23.73 -18.75
C ALA A 109 -9.01 -23.71 -17.32
N ARG A 110 -8.32 -22.98 -16.42
CA ARG A 110 -8.73 -22.85 -15.02
C ARG A 110 -10.03 -22.06 -14.89
N ALA A 111 -10.16 -20.92 -15.60
CA ALA A 111 -11.35 -20.09 -15.60
C ALA A 111 -12.58 -20.85 -16.13
N VAL A 112 -12.43 -21.59 -17.22
CA VAL A 112 -13.51 -22.45 -17.75
C VAL A 112 -13.88 -23.54 -16.75
N ALA A 113 -12.93 -24.15 -16.07
CA ALA A 113 -13.19 -25.17 -15.05
C ALA A 113 -13.97 -24.62 -13.84
N THR A 114 -13.87 -23.31 -13.56
CA THR A 114 -14.68 -22.63 -12.54
C THR A 114 -16.03 -22.14 -13.04
N GLY A 115 -16.34 -22.31 -14.33
CA GLY A 115 -17.63 -21.98 -14.94
C GLY A 115 -17.66 -20.64 -15.68
N PHE A 116 -16.56 -19.92 -15.77
CA PHE A 116 -16.50 -18.69 -16.55
C PHE A 116 -16.38 -18.98 -18.05
N VAL A 117 -17.07 -18.18 -18.84
CA VAL A 117 -17.15 -18.29 -20.30
C VAL A 117 -16.48 -17.10 -20.98
N THR A 118 -16.74 -15.89 -20.48
CA THR A 118 -16.13 -14.68 -21.02
C THR A 118 -15.42 -13.89 -19.93
N ALA A 119 -14.41 -13.14 -20.34
CA ALA A 119 -13.66 -12.24 -19.49
C ALA A 119 -13.47 -10.88 -20.16
N ASN A 120 -13.46 -9.84 -19.35
CA ASN A 120 -13.06 -8.49 -19.73
C ASN A 120 -12.07 -7.98 -18.69
N ALA A 121 -11.04 -7.28 -19.12
CA ALA A 121 -10.06 -6.64 -18.24
C ALA A 121 -9.93 -5.17 -18.61
N LEU A 122 -10.10 -4.31 -17.62
CA LEU A 122 -10.04 -2.86 -17.76
C LEU A 122 -8.90 -2.29 -16.94
N PRO A 123 -8.11 -1.34 -17.46
CA PRO A 123 -6.98 -0.79 -16.71
C PRO A 123 -7.43 0.18 -15.62
N LEU A 124 -6.86 0.02 -14.44
CA LEU A 124 -6.87 1.05 -13.40
C LEU A 124 -5.79 2.07 -13.76
N ARG A 125 -6.18 3.18 -14.38
CA ARG A 125 -5.23 4.16 -14.92
C ARG A 125 -5.64 5.60 -14.63
N LEU A 126 -4.64 6.44 -14.40
CA LEU A 126 -4.80 7.90 -14.33
C LEU A 126 -3.66 8.59 -15.10
N ARG A 127 -4.01 9.50 -16.04
CA ARG A 127 -3.05 10.29 -16.82
C ARG A 127 -1.93 9.46 -17.47
N GLY A 128 -2.28 8.29 -18.01
CA GLY A 128 -1.33 7.39 -18.69
C GLY A 128 -0.51 6.48 -17.77
N ARG A 129 -0.65 6.58 -16.46
CA ARG A 129 -0.05 5.64 -15.50
C ARG A 129 -1.06 4.55 -15.16
N VAL A 130 -0.73 3.30 -15.49
CA VAL A 130 -1.49 2.11 -15.07
C VAL A 130 -1.00 1.66 -13.71
N ILE A 131 -1.92 1.44 -12.78
CA ILE A 131 -1.64 1.02 -11.40
C ILE A 131 -2.21 -0.36 -11.08
N GLY A 132 -2.96 -0.94 -12.00
CA GLY A 132 -3.59 -2.23 -11.82
C GLY A 132 -4.59 -2.54 -12.93
N ALA A 133 -5.44 -3.53 -12.69
CA ALA A 133 -6.53 -3.92 -13.58
C ALA A 133 -7.75 -4.42 -12.81
N VAL A 134 -8.92 -4.27 -13.41
CA VAL A 134 -10.18 -4.88 -12.97
C VAL A 134 -10.58 -5.96 -13.96
N GLY A 135 -10.77 -7.18 -13.48
CA GLY A 135 -11.30 -8.31 -14.23
C GLY A 135 -12.80 -8.46 -14.01
N LEU A 136 -13.55 -8.63 -15.08
CA LEU A 136 -15.00 -8.88 -15.08
C LEU A 136 -15.22 -10.24 -15.75
N PHE A 137 -15.86 -11.17 -15.05
CA PHE A 137 -16.07 -12.54 -15.52
C PHE A 137 -17.56 -12.84 -15.67
N GLN A 138 -17.93 -13.54 -16.73
CA GLN A 138 -19.31 -13.95 -17.01
C GLN A 138 -19.39 -15.45 -17.21
N THR A 139 -20.54 -16.03 -16.86
CA THR A 139 -20.87 -17.46 -17.06
C THR A 139 -21.63 -17.73 -18.35
N ASP A 140 -21.93 -16.68 -19.09
CA ASP A 140 -22.57 -16.77 -20.39
C ASP A 140 -21.74 -16.07 -21.48
N PRO A 141 -21.96 -16.37 -22.77
CA PRO A 141 -21.19 -15.81 -23.88
C PRO A 141 -21.67 -14.42 -24.32
N ALA A 142 -22.65 -13.83 -23.64
CA ALA A 142 -23.17 -12.52 -24.05
C ALA A 142 -22.12 -11.42 -23.79
N PRO A 143 -21.71 -10.65 -24.79
CA PRO A 143 -20.74 -9.58 -24.61
C PRO A 143 -21.35 -8.45 -23.77
N LEU A 144 -20.50 -7.75 -23.01
CA LEU A 144 -20.89 -6.49 -22.38
C LEU A 144 -21.18 -5.44 -23.46
N THR A 145 -22.24 -4.66 -23.25
CA THR A 145 -22.54 -3.57 -24.18
C THR A 145 -21.50 -2.45 -24.09
N ALA A 146 -21.40 -1.61 -25.11
CA ALA A 146 -20.52 -0.44 -25.09
C ALA A 146 -20.82 0.50 -23.91
N GLU A 147 -22.10 0.57 -23.47
CA GLU A 147 -22.51 1.33 -22.30
C GLU A 147 -22.01 0.66 -21.02
N ASP A 148 -22.08 -0.67 -20.93
CA ASP A 148 -21.54 -1.42 -19.78
C ASP A 148 -20.03 -1.27 -19.65
N LEU A 149 -19.30 -1.35 -20.75
CA LEU A 149 -17.85 -1.15 -20.77
C LEU A 149 -17.47 0.29 -20.38
N THR A 150 -18.27 1.29 -20.84
CA THR A 150 -18.08 2.69 -20.45
C THR A 150 -18.30 2.88 -18.95
N LEU A 151 -19.35 2.28 -18.39
CA LEU A 151 -19.65 2.32 -16.96
C LEU A 151 -18.56 1.61 -16.15
N ALA A 152 -18.14 0.42 -16.59
CA ALA A 152 -17.08 -0.34 -15.96
C ALA A 152 -15.76 0.46 -15.91
N GLN A 153 -15.40 1.15 -17.00
CA GLN A 153 -14.21 2.01 -17.02
C GLN A 153 -14.38 3.21 -16.09
N ALA A 154 -15.55 3.82 -16.01
CA ALA A 154 -15.81 4.93 -15.08
C ALA A 154 -15.64 4.49 -13.62
N LEU A 155 -16.12 3.30 -13.26
CA LEU A 155 -15.93 2.73 -11.91
C LEU A 155 -14.44 2.41 -11.65
N ALA A 156 -13.73 1.87 -12.64
CA ALA A 156 -12.29 1.65 -12.55
C ALA A 156 -11.50 2.96 -12.37
N ASP A 157 -11.91 4.03 -13.04
CA ASP A 157 -11.28 5.35 -12.92
C ASP A 157 -11.51 5.96 -11.52
N VAL A 158 -12.71 5.81 -10.96
CA VAL A 158 -13.03 6.23 -9.59
C VAL A 158 -12.21 5.43 -8.58
N ALA A 159 -12.14 4.10 -8.73
CA ALA A 159 -11.27 3.25 -7.90
C ALA A 159 -9.82 3.72 -7.96
N THR A 160 -9.34 4.06 -9.15
CA THR A 160 -7.97 4.55 -9.36
C THR A 160 -7.71 5.85 -8.59
N ILE A 161 -8.65 6.77 -8.60
CA ILE A 161 -8.55 8.04 -7.86
C ILE A 161 -8.47 7.76 -6.35
N ALA A 162 -9.36 6.93 -5.82
CA ALA A 162 -9.39 6.53 -4.42
C ALA A 162 -8.06 5.91 -3.96
N ILE A 163 -7.55 4.94 -4.73
CA ILE A 163 -6.27 4.27 -4.46
C ILE A 163 -5.11 5.28 -4.42
N LEU A 164 -5.05 6.19 -5.39
CA LEU A 164 -3.97 7.17 -5.47
C LEU A 164 -4.05 8.21 -4.35
N GLN A 165 -5.25 8.62 -3.94
CA GLN A 165 -5.45 9.48 -2.77
C GLN A 165 -4.94 8.81 -1.50
N GLN A 166 -5.33 7.55 -1.25
CA GLN A 166 -4.89 6.81 -0.08
C GLN A 166 -3.36 6.66 -0.05
N ARG A 167 -2.74 6.26 -1.16
CA ARG A 167 -1.28 6.18 -1.26
C ARG A 167 -0.57 7.50 -0.95
N THR A 168 -1.16 8.63 -1.35
CA THR A 168 -0.62 9.96 -1.08
C THR A 168 -0.72 10.31 0.40
N LEU A 169 -1.85 9.99 1.04
CA LEU A 169 -2.06 10.18 2.48
C LEU A 169 -1.10 9.36 3.30
N ASP A 170 -0.95 8.05 3.00
CA ASP A 170 -0.04 7.15 3.68
C ASP A 170 1.41 7.65 3.61
N HIS A 171 1.85 8.06 2.42
CA HIS A 171 3.19 8.62 2.23
C HIS A 171 3.41 9.88 3.06
N SER A 172 2.46 10.81 3.03
CA SER A 172 2.51 12.04 3.82
C SER A 172 2.52 11.79 5.34
N GLN A 173 1.78 10.78 5.82
CA GLN A 173 1.79 10.41 7.24
C GLN A 173 3.14 9.84 7.67
N ILE A 174 3.74 8.96 6.85
CA ILE A 174 5.08 8.40 7.11
C ILE A 174 6.13 9.51 7.17
N GLU A 175 6.13 10.43 6.21
CA GLU A 175 7.05 11.56 6.20
C GLU A 175 6.88 12.47 7.44
N ARG A 176 5.63 12.78 7.82
CA ARG A 176 5.33 13.57 9.02
C ARG A 176 5.82 12.87 10.28
N ALA A 177 5.59 11.56 10.42
CA ALA A 177 6.05 10.79 11.57
C ALA A 177 7.60 10.77 11.66
N GLN A 178 8.29 10.63 10.52
CA GLN A 178 9.75 10.69 10.47
C GLN A 178 10.29 12.07 10.86
N LEU A 179 9.70 13.15 10.34
CA LEU A 179 10.07 14.53 10.69
C LEU A 179 9.81 14.82 12.18
N GLN A 180 8.67 14.40 12.71
CA GLN A 180 8.34 14.56 14.12
C GLN A 180 9.32 13.80 15.01
N THR A 181 9.68 12.57 14.64
CA THR A 181 10.68 11.76 15.35
C THR A 181 12.06 12.43 15.32
N ALA A 182 12.48 12.99 14.18
CA ALA A 182 13.75 13.70 14.05
C ALA A 182 13.78 14.98 14.92
N LEU A 183 12.69 15.77 14.91
CA LEU A 183 12.55 16.96 15.75
C LEU A 183 12.58 16.64 17.24
N THR A 184 11.81 15.64 17.67
CA THR A 184 11.78 15.18 19.06
C THR A 184 13.16 14.67 19.49
N SER A 185 13.83 13.89 18.64
CA SER A 185 15.19 13.40 18.90
C SER A 185 16.19 14.54 19.06
N ARG A 186 16.08 15.60 18.27
CA ARG A 186 16.94 16.79 18.39
C ARG A 186 16.70 17.52 19.71
N ILE A 187 15.43 17.71 20.10
CA ILE A 187 15.09 18.38 21.36
C ILE A 187 15.67 17.63 22.57
N VAL A 188 15.45 16.31 22.65
CA VAL A 188 15.97 15.51 23.78
C VAL A 188 17.50 15.42 23.79
N LEU A 189 18.14 15.46 22.63
CA LEU A 189 19.60 15.54 22.51
C LEU A 189 20.13 16.86 23.08
N GLU A 190 19.53 18.01 22.74
CA GLU A 190 19.93 19.30 23.28
C GLU A 190 19.68 19.38 24.78
N GLN A 191 18.57 18.84 25.29
CA GLN A 191 18.30 18.74 26.73
C GLN A 191 19.36 17.90 27.46
N ALA A 192 19.65 16.69 26.95
CA ALA A 192 20.67 15.83 27.55
C ALA A 192 22.05 16.47 27.57
N LYS A 193 22.42 17.14 26.49
CA LYS A 193 23.68 17.93 26.40
C LYS A 193 23.74 19.02 27.45
N GLY A 194 22.65 19.78 27.63
CA GLY A 194 22.54 20.82 28.65
C GLY A 194 22.65 20.27 30.09
N ILE A 195 21.94 19.18 30.39
CA ILE A 195 21.98 18.51 31.69
C ILE A 195 23.39 18.03 32.04
N LEU A 196 24.07 17.39 31.04
CA LEU A 196 25.43 16.88 31.25
C LEU A 196 26.44 18.03 31.40
N ALA A 197 26.33 19.07 30.59
CA ALA A 197 27.20 20.24 30.61
C ALA A 197 27.10 20.96 31.97
N GLU A 198 25.89 21.15 32.50
CA GLU A 198 25.65 21.75 33.81
C GLU A 198 26.21 20.85 34.93
N ARG A 199 25.92 19.55 34.90
CA ARG A 199 26.36 18.61 35.93
C ARG A 199 27.88 18.49 36.03
N TRP A 200 28.60 18.57 34.91
CA TRP A 200 30.05 18.45 34.88
C TRP A 200 30.79 19.79 34.85
N HIS A 201 30.05 20.91 34.80
CA HIS A 201 30.61 22.27 34.66
C HIS A 201 31.55 22.42 33.47
N VAL A 202 31.16 21.85 32.32
CA VAL A 202 31.91 21.90 31.05
C VAL A 202 31.08 22.56 29.95
N SER A 203 31.72 22.83 28.80
CA SER A 203 30.98 23.30 27.64
C SER A 203 30.07 22.20 27.08
N VAL A 204 28.98 22.61 26.41
CA VAL A 204 28.02 21.71 25.77
C VAL A 204 28.69 20.76 24.77
N ASP A 205 29.72 21.26 24.06
CA ASP A 205 30.47 20.45 23.08
C ASP A 205 31.30 19.34 23.76
N VAL A 206 31.94 19.63 24.88
CA VAL A 206 32.70 18.66 25.68
C VAL A 206 31.77 17.61 26.25
N ALA A 207 30.63 18.04 26.82
CA ALA A 207 29.60 17.12 27.33
C ALA A 207 29.07 16.20 26.22
N PHE A 208 28.79 16.74 25.05
CA PHE A 208 28.33 15.96 23.91
C PHE A 208 29.35 14.95 23.40
N ALA A 209 30.62 15.30 23.39
CA ALA A 209 31.70 14.38 22.98
C ALA A 209 31.76 13.17 23.92
N ALA A 210 31.72 13.37 25.24
CA ALA A 210 31.71 12.30 26.24
C ALA A 210 30.45 11.42 26.11
N PHE A 211 29.27 12.05 25.99
CA PHE A 211 27.99 11.39 25.79
C PHE A 211 27.98 10.49 24.54
N ARG A 212 28.44 11.02 23.40
CA ARG A 212 28.52 10.28 22.14
C ARG A 212 29.52 9.13 22.21
N SER A 213 30.66 9.33 22.90
CA SER A 213 31.65 8.27 23.11
C SER A 213 31.08 7.12 23.92
N TYR A 214 30.35 7.42 25.01
CA TYR A 214 29.67 6.43 25.83
C TYR A 214 28.63 5.63 25.03
N ALA A 215 27.74 6.33 24.28
CA ALA A 215 26.74 5.69 23.47
C ALA A 215 27.33 4.69 22.47
N ARG A 216 28.45 5.06 21.82
CA ARG A 216 29.17 4.18 20.89
C ARG A 216 29.81 2.99 21.59
N ALA A 217 30.52 3.22 22.70
CA ALA A 217 31.21 2.16 23.45
C ALA A 217 30.22 1.10 23.98
N ASN A 218 29.00 1.49 24.29
CA ASN A 218 27.96 0.62 24.82
C ASN A 218 26.92 0.20 23.77
N GLN A 219 27.13 0.50 22.47
CA GLN A 219 26.23 0.16 21.36
C GLN A 219 24.79 0.64 21.58
N ARG A 220 24.61 1.80 22.22
CA ARG A 220 23.30 2.38 22.50
C ARG A 220 22.94 3.44 21.45
N GLN A 221 21.64 3.52 21.14
CA GLN A 221 21.12 4.61 20.29
C GLN A 221 21.20 5.93 21.06
N LEU A 222 21.85 6.93 20.46
CA LEU A 222 22.11 8.23 21.07
C LEU A 222 20.81 8.95 21.49
N ALA A 223 19.77 8.89 20.64
CA ALA A 223 18.48 9.51 20.91
C ALA A 223 17.71 8.85 22.08
N GLN A 224 17.84 7.53 22.22
CA GLN A 224 17.23 6.80 23.33
C GLN A 224 17.93 7.15 24.66
N LEU A 225 19.24 7.11 24.66
CA LEU A 225 20.05 7.47 25.84
C LEU A 225 19.83 8.94 26.23
N ALA A 226 19.68 9.84 25.24
CA ALA A 226 19.35 11.24 25.50
C ALA A 226 18.00 11.40 26.20
N ARG A 227 16.99 10.62 25.79
CA ARG A 227 15.66 10.63 26.43
C ARG A 227 15.75 10.16 27.88
N GLU A 228 16.44 9.07 28.14
CA GLU A 228 16.64 8.55 29.51
C GLU A 228 17.36 9.54 30.43
N ILE A 229 18.33 10.31 29.89
CA ILE A 229 19.01 11.38 30.63
C ILE A 229 18.05 12.55 30.90
N ALA A 230 17.28 12.96 29.89
CA ALA A 230 16.32 14.06 30.04
C ALA A 230 15.20 13.71 31.04
N ASP A 231 14.73 12.46 31.03
CA ASP A 231 13.70 11.95 31.95
C ASP A 231 14.25 11.60 33.34
N GLY A 232 15.59 11.69 33.56
CA GLY A 232 16.23 11.37 34.82
C GLY A 232 16.26 9.87 35.16
N THR A 233 15.98 8.99 34.22
CA THR A 233 15.95 7.54 34.42
C THR A 233 17.32 6.88 34.20
N PHE A 234 18.28 7.61 33.63
CA PHE A 234 19.63 7.14 33.39
C PHE A 234 20.62 7.70 34.43
N ASP A 235 21.42 6.82 35.01
CA ASP A 235 22.53 7.24 35.90
C ASP A 235 23.69 7.81 35.11
N THR A 236 23.79 9.12 35.08
CA THR A 236 24.81 9.85 34.32
C THR A 236 26.23 9.65 34.84
N THR A 237 26.41 9.09 36.05
CA THR A 237 27.76 8.75 36.57
C THR A 237 28.43 7.62 35.79
N ALA A 238 27.65 6.84 35.07
CA ALA A 238 28.15 5.82 34.14
C ALA A 238 28.91 6.39 32.93
N ILE A 239 28.65 7.66 32.58
CA ILE A 239 29.38 8.37 31.54
C ILE A 239 30.61 9.02 32.20
N ALA A 240 31.80 8.73 31.67
CA ALA A 240 33.02 9.31 32.20
C ALA A 240 32.99 10.84 32.16
N ASP A 241 33.11 11.48 33.35
CA ASP A 241 33.22 12.93 33.44
C ASP A 241 34.53 13.40 32.80
N PRO A 242 34.47 14.31 31.81
CA PRO A 242 35.65 14.81 31.10
C PRO A 242 36.68 15.53 32.00
N ASN A 243 36.24 16.00 33.18
CA ASN A 243 37.06 16.72 34.15
C ASN A 243 37.73 15.78 35.17
N LEU A 244 37.29 14.54 35.29
CA LEU A 244 37.93 13.58 36.19
C LEU A 244 39.17 12.95 35.52
N PRO A 245 40.34 12.89 36.18
CA PRO A 245 41.51 12.22 35.64
C PRO A 245 41.16 10.74 35.42
N THR A 246 41.37 10.27 34.17
CA THR A 246 41.27 8.86 33.85
C THR A 246 42.26 8.05 34.66
N HIS A 247 41.75 7.32 35.68
CA HIS A 247 42.62 6.34 36.37
C HIS A 247 43.12 5.31 35.35
N PRO A 248 44.46 5.10 35.25
CA PRO A 248 45.00 4.08 34.37
C PRO A 248 44.48 2.71 34.83
N LYS A 249 43.96 1.91 33.89
CA LYS A 249 43.61 0.51 34.17
C LYS A 249 44.81 -0.22 34.75
N PRO A 250 44.64 -0.99 35.87
CA PRO A 250 45.73 -1.84 36.35
C PRO A 250 46.12 -2.82 35.22
N ARG A 251 47.38 -2.83 34.89
CA ARG A 251 47.99 -3.82 33.99
C ARG A 251 47.95 -5.18 34.67
N SER A 252 47.19 -6.12 34.10
CA SER A 252 47.24 -7.54 34.45
C SER A 252 48.42 -8.18 33.74
#